data_e7a516105915b5893611f4c065696d21
#
_entry.id   e7a516105915b5893611f4c065696d21
#
_cell.length_a   1.000
_cell.length_b   1.000
_cell.length_c   1.000
_cell.angle_alpha   90.00
_cell.angle_beta   90.00
_cell.angle_gamma   90.00
#
_symmetry.space_group_name_H-M   'P 1'
#
loop_
_entity.id
_entity.type
_entity.pdbx_description
1 polymer ?
#
loop_
_entity_poly.entity_id
_entity_poly.type
_entity_poly.pdbx_seq_one_letter_code
_entity_poly.pdbx_strand_id
1 'polypeptide(L)'
;MPAPIRAIHDTTRQRSWRGRARVRRGSGLVAGIIGRLIGFPAASDDVEVSVVMAPERGGERWTRRFGDRQFSSFQWPGAGKNECLMMERFGIVTVALALVVEDGRLHLVPRRWSCLGVPLPAFLLPRGNSFETVRGDRFCFDVEIAAPLIGLIVAYDGMLEPD
;
A
#
# COMPACT_ATOMS: atom_id res chain seq x y z
N MET A 1 -8.49 12.76 11.95
CA MET A 1 -7.84 12.46 10.66
C MET A 1 -7.88 13.69 9.77
N PRO A 2 -6.73 14.17 9.23
CA PRO A 2 -6.65 15.35 8.36
C PRO A 2 -7.49 15.25 7.09
N ALA A 3 -7.93 16.41 6.54
CA ALA A 3 -8.83 16.44 5.39
C ALA A 3 -8.27 15.73 4.13
N PRO A 4 -6.99 15.88 3.71
CA PRO A 4 -6.47 15.15 2.56
C PRO A 4 -6.49 13.63 2.73
N ILE A 5 -6.20 13.10 3.94
CA ILE A 5 -6.30 11.65 4.21
C ILE A 5 -7.76 11.19 4.10
N ARG A 6 -8.72 11.96 4.61
CA ARG A 6 -10.14 11.62 4.45
C ARG A 6 -10.58 11.65 2.99
N ALA A 7 -10.09 12.61 2.21
CA ALA A 7 -10.45 12.75 0.81
C ALA A 7 -9.94 11.58 -0.05
N ILE A 8 -8.71 11.10 0.20
CA ILE A 8 -8.16 9.94 -0.53
C ILE A 8 -8.88 8.64 -0.17
N HIS A 9 -9.43 8.55 1.05
CA HIS A 9 -10.18 7.38 1.53
C HIS A 9 -11.72 7.50 1.40
N ASP A 10 -12.22 8.48 0.65
CA ASP A 10 -13.66 8.58 0.34
C ASP A 10 -14.06 7.51 -0.69
N THR A 11 -14.57 6.39 -0.25
CA THR A 11 -14.92 5.24 -1.10
C THR A 11 -16.21 5.38 -1.90
N THR A 12 -16.85 6.56 -1.87
CA THR A 12 -18.17 6.76 -2.51
C THR A 12 -18.08 6.98 -4.03
N ARG A 13 -16.91 7.36 -4.54
CA ARG A 13 -16.68 7.70 -5.96
C ARG A 13 -15.27 7.35 -6.40
N GLN A 14 -15.07 7.25 -7.71
CA GLN A 14 -13.73 7.16 -8.28
C GLN A 14 -12.96 8.45 -8.03
N ARG A 15 -11.68 8.31 -7.66
CA ARG A 15 -10.77 9.41 -7.38
C ARG A 15 -9.44 9.16 -8.09
N SER A 16 -8.81 10.24 -8.51
CA SER A 16 -7.51 10.23 -9.15
C SER A 16 -6.60 11.24 -8.47
N TRP A 17 -5.37 10.81 -8.22
CA TRP A 17 -4.34 11.62 -7.57
C TRP A 17 -3.04 11.48 -8.32
N ARG A 18 -2.28 12.56 -8.40
CA ARG A 18 -0.97 12.60 -9.06
C ARG A 18 0.10 13.21 -8.17
N GLY A 19 1.35 12.87 -8.46
CA GLY A 19 2.47 13.47 -7.74
C GLY A 19 3.81 12.86 -8.15
N ARG A 20 4.74 12.93 -7.23
CA ARG A 20 6.08 12.40 -7.40
C ARG A 20 6.49 11.55 -6.21
N ALA A 21 7.31 10.56 -6.48
CA ALA A 21 7.76 9.61 -5.48
C ALA A 21 9.22 9.23 -5.69
N ARG A 22 9.85 8.81 -4.59
CA ARG A 22 11.11 8.09 -4.60
C ARG A 22 10.83 6.62 -4.35
N VAL A 23 11.51 5.76 -5.07
CA VAL A 23 11.38 4.30 -4.94
C VAL A 23 12.73 3.68 -4.65
N ARG A 24 12.79 2.86 -3.61
CA ARG A 24 13.94 2.02 -3.26
C ARG A 24 13.58 0.55 -3.41
N ARG A 25 14.51 -0.25 -3.87
CA ARG A 25 14.34 -1.69 -4.04
C ARG A 25 15.33 -2.45 -3.18
N GLY A 26 14.90 -3.58 -2.66
CA GLY A 26 15.81 -4.52 -2.03
C GLY A 26 16.79 -5.11 -3.05
N SER A 27 18.02 -5.37 -2.62
CA SER A 27 19.10 -5.90 -3.47
C SER A 27 19.11 -7.43 -3.58
N GLY A 28 18.29 -8.13 -2.79
CA GLY A 28 18.23 -9.57 -2.77
C GLY A 28 17.54 -10.15 -4.02
N LEU A 29 18.04 -11.30 -4.52
CA LEU A 29 17.46 -12.00 -5.68
C LEU A 29 15.98 -12.33 -5.48
N VAL A 30 15.63 -12.86 -4.30
CA VAL A 30 14.24 -13.21 -3.95
C VAL A 30 13.35 -11.96 -3.89
N ALA A 31 13.82 -10.87 -3.29
CA ALA A 31 13.13 -9.59 -3.29
C ALA A 31 12.88 -9.07 -4.72
N GLY A 32 13.86 -9.25 -5.61
CA GLY A 32 13.74 -8.90 -7.02
C GLY A 32 12.65 -9.69 -7.75
N ILE A 33 12.59 -11.00 -7.52
CA ILE A 33 11.57 -11.89 -8.10
C ILE A 33 10.17 -11.51 -7.60
N ILE A 34 9.98 -11.38 -6.29
CA ILE A 34 8.70 -11.01 -5.69
C ILE A 34 8.23 -9.66 -6.24
N GLY A 35 9.12 -8.68 -6.28
CA GLY A 35 8.78 -7.36 -6.79
C GLY A 35 8.37 -7.34 -8.26
N ARG A 36 8.96 -8.21 -9.10
CA ARG A 36 8.55 -8.37 -10.50
C ARG A 36 7.19 -9.06 -10.63
N LEU A 37 6.94 -10.09 -9.85
CA LEU A 37 5.66 -10.83 -9.88
C LEU A 37 4.48 -9.96 -9.44
N ILE A 38 4.69 -9.08 -8.46
CA ILE A 38 3.64 -8.15 -7.99
C ILE A 38 3.54 -6.91 -8.89
N GLY A 39 4.58 -6.60 -9.68
CA GLY A 39 4.64 -5.42 -10.53
C GLY A 39 5.11 -4.17 -9.82
N PHE A 40 5.84 -4.29 -8.71
CA PHE A 40 6.37 -3.14 -7.99
C PHE A 40 7.31 -2.28 -8.86
N PRO A 41 7.33 -0.95 -8.64
CA PRO A 41 8.13 -0.02 -9.44
C PRO A 41 9.63 -0.30 -9.34
N ALA A 42 10.37 0.10 -10.36
CA ALA A 42 11.83 0.11 -10.34
C ALA A 42 12.35 1.19 -9.39
N ALA A 43 13.59 1.03 -8.90
CA ALA A 43 14.24 2.05 -8.09
C ALA A 43 14.38 3.35 -8.90
N SER A 44 14.04 4.48 -8.27
CA SER A 44 14.14 5.82 -8.85
C SER A 44 14.16 6.85 -7.74
N ASP A 45 15.01 7.85 -7.85
CA ASP A 45 15.04 8.97 -6.89
C ASP A 45 13.91 9.97 -7.11
N ASP A 46 13.33 9.99 -8.30
CA ASP A 46 12.24 10.90 -8.66
C ASP A 46 11.44 10.34 -9.85
N VAL A 47 10.26 9.79 -9.58
CA VAL A 47 9.36 9.23 -10.57
C VAL A 47 7.96 9.82 -10.45
N GLU A 48 7.32 10.08 -11.59
CA GLU A 48 5.91 10.45 -11.61
C GLU A 48 5.05 9.30 -11.09
N VAL A 49 4.12 9.62 -10.19
CA VAL A 49 3.17 8.66 -9.64
C VAL A 49 1.74 9.13 -9.85
N SER A 50 0.88 8.21 -10.26
CA SER A 50 -0.56 8.40 -10.26
C SER A 50 -1.25 7.26 -9.53
N VAL A 51 -2.32 7.59 -8.81
CA VAL A 51 -3.13 6.64 -8.07
C VAL A 51 -4.59 6.86 -8.43
N VAL A 52 -5.22 5.80 -8.92
CA VAL A 52 -6.67 5.77 -9.20
C VAL A 52 -7.33 4.80 -8.23
N MET A 53 -8.31 5.29 -7.52
CA MET A 53 -9.12 4.52 -6.59
C MET A 53 -10.54 4.42 -7.15
N ALA A 54 -11.00 3.21 -7.42
CA ALA A 54 -12.30 2.94 -8.01
C ALA A 54 -13.13 2.04 -7.10
N PRO A 55 -14.34 2.46 -6.69
CA PRO A 55 -15.27 1.59 -5.98
C PRO A 55 -15.57 0.34 -6.80
N GLU A 56 -15.50 -0.83 -6.17
CA GLU A 56 -15.93 -2.10 -6.72
C GLU A 56 -16.86 -2.81 -5.72
N ARG A 57 -17.59 -3.82 -6.20
CA ARG A 57 -18.49 -4.56 -5.32
C ARG A 57 -17.76 -5.13 -4.10
N GLY A 58 -18.13 -4.64 -2.92
CA GLY A 58 -17.60 -5.08 -1.63
C GLY A 58 -16.29 -4.44 -1.20
N GLY A 59 -15.77 -3.49 -1.98
CA GLY A 59 -14.51 -2.82 -1.63
C GLY A 59 -14.10 -1.75 -2.64
N GLU A 60 -12.82 -1.57 -2.77
CA GLU A 60 -12.22 -0.56 -3.63
C GLU A 60 -10.94 -1.10 -4.29
N ARG A 61 -10.78 -0.81 -5.57
CA ARG A 61 -9.54 -1.10 -6.32
C ARG A 61 -8.64 0.12 -6.32
N TRP A 62 -7.42 -0.09 -5.93
CA TRP A 62 -6.36 0.90 -6.00
C TRP A 62 -5.40 0.53 -7.13
N THR A 63 -5.27 1.38 -8.13
CA THR A 63 -4.31 1.23 -9.22
C THR A 63 -3.24 2.30 -9.08
N ARG A 64 -2.01 1.87 -8.89
CA ARG A 64 -0.85 2.74 -8.71
C ARG A 64 0.07 2.61 -9.91
N ARG A 65 0.43 3.73 -10.51
CA ARG A 65 1.35 3.79 -11.64
C ARG A 65 2.55 4.65 -11.26
N PHE A 66 3.73 4.09 -11.42
CA PHE A 66 5.02 4.75 -11.21
C PHE A 66 5.79 4.73 -12.53
N GLY A 67 5.81 5.86 -13.24
CA GLY A 67 6.37 5.92 -14.59
C GLY A 67 5.66 4.92 -15.52
N ASP A 68 6.43 3.95 -16.04
CA ASP A 68 5.95 2.89 -16.93
C ASP A 68 5.42 1.63 -16.20
N ARG A 69 5.59 1.54 -14.89
CA ARG A 69 5.18 0.39 -14.07
C ARG A 69 3.85 0.65 -13.38
N GLN A 70 3.00 -0.36 -13.39
CA GLN A 70 1.70 -0.33 -12.74
C GLN A 70 1.47 -1.59 -11.92
N PHE A 71 0.87 -1.41 -10.74
CA PHE A 71 0.33 -2.51 -9.95
C PHE A 71 -0.99 -2.10 -9.29
N SER A 72 -1.80 -3.08 -8.95
CA SER A 72 -3.10 -2.85 -8.34
C SER A 72 -3.28 -3.69 -7.08
N SER A 73 -4.06 -3.16 -6.15
CA SER A 73 -4.57 -3.91 -5.01
C SER A 73 -6.08 -3.77 -4.91
N PHE A 74 -6.71 -4.68 -4.21
CA PHE A 74 -8.11 -4.61 -3.86
C PHE A 74 -8.25 -4.56 -2.35
N GLN A 75 -8.98 -3.57 -1.84
CA GLN A 75 -9.19 -3.32 -0.41
C GLN A 75 -10.65 -3.51 -0.05
N TRP A 76 -10.92 -4.14 1.10
CA TRP A 76 -12.27 -4.33 1.63
C TRP A 76 -12.26 -4.43 3.16
N PRO A 77 -13.40 -4.15 3.84
CA PRO A 77 -13.49 -4.33 5.29
C PRO A 77 -13.42 -5.82 5.66
N GLY A 78 -12.65 -6.13 6.69
CA GLY A 78 -12.57 -7.49 7.21
C GLY A 78 -13.84 -7.90 7.96
N ALA A 79 -14.04 -9.22 8.08
CA ALA A 79 -15.15 -9.82 8.80
C ALA A 79 -14.69 -10.97 9.71
N GLY A 80 -15.51 -11.35 10.69
CA GLY A 80 -15.20 -12.41 11.63
C GLY A 80 -13.90 -12.14 12.40
N LYS A 81 -12.93 -13.04 12.32
CA LYS A 81 -11.62 -12.86 12.99
C LYS A 81 -10.81 -11.65 12.50
N ASN A 82 -11.19 -11.07 11.39
CA ASN A 82 -10.58 -9.87 10.81
C ASN A 82 -11.48 -8.63 10.96
N GLU A 83 -12.52 -8.68 11.75
CA GLU A 83 -13.35 -7.52 12.06
C GLU A 83 -12.48 -6.36 12.58
N CYS A 84 -12.80 -5.14 12.20
CA CYS A 84 -12.02 -3.93 12.44
C CYS A 84 -10.65 -3.86 11.75
N LEU A 85 -10.33 -4.80 10.86
CA LEU A 85 -9.14 -4.73 10.01
C LEU A 85 -9.55 -4.38 8.57
N MET A 86 -8.66 -3.71 7.86
CA MET A 86 -8.75 -3.54 6.41
C MET A 86 -8.03 -4.71 5.74
N MET A 87 -8.70 -5.36 4.83
CA MET A 87 -8.12 -6.41 4.00
C MET A 87 -7.55 -5.79 2.72
N GLU A 88 -6.34 -6.13 2.35
CA GLU A 88 -5.75 -5.70 1.09
C GLU A 88 -5.11 -6.89 0.37
N ARG A 89 -5.47 -7.06 -0.90
CA ARG A 89 -4.97 -8.15 -1.76
C ARG A 89 -4.12 -7.60 -2.89
N PHE A 90 -2.89 -8.09 -2.95
CA PHE A 90 -1.93 -7.87 -4.03
C PHE A 90 -1.73 -9.20 -4.79
N GLY A 91 -2.36 -9.37 -5.94
CA GLY A 91 -2.30 -10.62 -6.67
C GLY A 91 -2.77 -11.81 -5.83
N ILE A 92 -1.84 -12.71 -5.49
CA ILE A 92 -2.11 -13.92 -4.69
C ILE A 92 -1.96 -13.73 -3.17
N VAL A 93 -1.41 -12.59 -2.73
CA VAL A 93 -1.16 -12.29 -1.31
C VAL A 93 -2.27 -11.39 -0.78
N THR A 94 -2.82 -11.75 0.36
CA THR A 94 -3.77 -10.94 1.12
C THR A 94 -3.21 -10.62 2.50
N VAL A 95 -3.27 -9.37 2.89
CA VAL A 95 -2.83 -8.88 4.20
C VAL A 95 -4.01 -8.23 4.93
N ALA A 96 -4.15 -8.53 6.21
CA ALA A 96 -5.08 -7.86 7.11
C ALA A 96 -4.33 -6.77 7.88
N LEU A 97 -4.74 -5.52 7.72
CA LEU A 97 -4.09 -4.32 8.21
C LEU A 97 -4.91 -3.68 9.33
N ALA A 98 -4.28 -3.37 10.45
CA ALA A 98 -4.86 -2.44 11.41
C ALA A 98 -4.53 -1.00 10.97
N LEU A 99 -5.54 -0.15 10.96
CA LEU A 99 -5.41 1.27 10.68
C LEU A 99 -5.32 2.02 12.01
N VAL A 100 -4.14 2.56 12.32
CA VAL A 100 -3.87 3.22 13.61
C VAL A 100 -3.56 4.68 13.36
N VAL A 101 -4.36 5.57 13.94
CA VAL A 101 -4.13 7.01 13.88
C VAL A 101 -3.33 7.43 15.11
N GLU A 102 -2.10 7.88 14.89
CA GLU A 102 -1.18 8.34 15.93
C GLU A 102 -0.37 9.53 15.40
N ASP A 103 -0.18 10.56 16.21
CA ASP A 103 0.61 11.77 15.89
C ASP A 103 0.31 12.40 14.51
N GLY A 104 -0.97 12.42 14.12
CA GLY A 104 -1.41 12.97 12.83
C GLY A 104 -1.09 12.09 11.61
N ARG A 105 -0.65 10.86 11.84
CA ARG A 105 -0.38 9.86 10.81
C ARG A 105 -1.40 8.73 10.86
N LEU A 106 -1.68 8.15 9.72
CA LEU A 106 -2.43 6.90 9.59
C LEU A 106 -1.45 5.77 9.31
N HIS A 107 -1.19 4.94 10.30
CA HIS A 107 -0.31 3.77 10.18
C HIS A 107 -1.09 2.56 9.67
N LEU A 108 -0.49 1.85 8.70
CA LEU A 108 -1.01 0.60 8.15
C LEU A 108 -0.19 -0.56 8.73
N VAL A 109 -0.72 -1.21 9.75
CA VAL A 109 0.02 -2.21 10.53
C VAL A 109 -0.43 -3.62 10.16
N PRO A 110 0.41 -4.45 9.49
CA PRO A 110 0.09 -5.83 9.18
C PRO A 110 -0.18 -6.65 10.44
N ARG A 111 -1.26 -7.42 10.45
CA ARG A 111 -1.67 -8.28 11.57
C ARG A 111 -1.73 -9.74 11.19
N ARG A 112 -2.21 -10.03 9.99
CA ARG A 112 -2.33 -11.40 9.44
C ARG A 112 -2.11 -11.37 7.95
N TRP A 113 -1.78 -12.50 7.38
CA TRP A 113 -1.63 -12.63 5.95
C TRP A 113 -1.93 -14.05 5.45
N SER A 114 -2.17 -14.15 4.17
CA SER A 114 -2.40 -15.40 3.47
C SER A 114 -1.85 -15.35 2.05
N CYS A 115 -1.53 -16.50 1.50
CA CYS A 115 -1.16 -16.66 0.10
C CYS A 115 -2.10 -17.68 -0.53
N LEU A 116 -2.71 -17.34 -1.67
CA LEU A 116 -3.72 -18.17 -2.33
C LEU A 116 -4.85 -18.62 -1.39
N GLY A 117 -5.23 -17.76 -0.43
CA GLY A 117 -6.25 -18.07 0.58
C GLY A 117 -5.77 -18.92 1.76
N VAL A 118 -4.55 -19.46 1.73
CA VAL A 118 -3.97 -20.23 2.83
C VAL A 118 -3.33 -19.29 3.84
N PRO A 119 -3.80 -19.28 5.11
CA PRO A 119 -3.16 -18.50 6.17
C PRO A 119 -1.70 -18.87 6.36
N LEU A 120 -0.85 -17.87 6.50
CA LEU A 120 0.58 -18.07 6.71
C LEU A 120 0.98 -17.70 8.15
N PRO A 121 2.07 -18.30 8.66
CA PRO A 121 2.53 -18.06 10.02
C PRO A 121 2.88 -16.60 10.28
N ALA A 122 2.59 -16.13 11.49
CA ALA A 122 2.84 -14.74 11.88
C ALA A 122 4.34 -14.36 11.86
N PHE A 123 5.25 -15.29 12.06
CA PHE A 123 6.68 -15.03 12.01
C PHE A 123 7.20 -14.72 10.61
N LEU A 124 6.43 -15.05 9.56
CA LEU A 124 6.70 -14.70 8.16
C LEU A 124 5.94 -13.45 7.70
N LEU A 125 5.15 -12.83 8.58
CA LEU A 125 4.34 -11.65 8.25
C LEU A 125 5.22 -10.56 7.64
N PRO A 126 4.82 -9.97 6.50
CA PRO A 126 5.49 -8.79 5.96
C PRO A 126 5.60 -7.69 7.02
N ARG A 127 6.73 -7.06 7.06
CA ARG A 127 7.07 -5.98 7.98
C ARG A 127 7.36 -4.71 7.19
N GLY A 128 7.33 -3.60 7.86
CA GLY A 128 7.64 -2.29 7.32
C GLY A 128 6.86 -1.22 8.05
N ASN A 129 7.37 -0.01 8.02
CA ASN A 129 6.72 1.15 8.59
C ASN A 129 5.98 1.88 7.48
N SER A 130 4.70 1.54 7.28
CA SER A 130 3.87 2.19 6.27
C SER A 130 2.89 3.13 6.92
N PHE A 131 2.91 4.39 6.49
CA PHE A 131 1.99 5.41 7.02
C PHE A 131 1.64 6.46 5.97
N GLU A 132 0.52 7.11 6.21
CA GLU A 132 0.02 8.26 5.48
C GLU A 132 -0.01 9.49 6.39
N THR A 133 0.32 10.65 5.85
CA THR A 133 0.33 11.91 6.59
C THR A 133 0.00 13.07 5.66
N VAL A 134 0.01 14.28 6.20
CA VAL A 134 -0.23 15.52 5.46
C VAL A 134 0.90 16.50 5.74
N ARG A 135 1.43 17.12 4.69
CA ARG A 135 2.36 18.24 4.78
C ARG A 135 1.79 19.43 4.02
N GLY A 136 1.43 20.50 4.75
CA GLY A 136 0.60 21.55 4.19
C GLY A 136 -0.76 20.97 3.78
N ASP A 137 -1.17 21.17 2.52
CA ASP A 137 -2.43 20.65 1.97
C ASP A 137 -2.23 19.40 1.09
N ARG A 138 -1.01 18.81 1.10
CA ARG A 138 -0.68 17.65 0.27
C ARG A 138 -0.74 16.37 1.07
N PHE A 139 -1.30 15.34 0.45
CA PHE A 139 -1.24 13.97 0.96
C PHE A 139 0.17 13.42 0.76
N CYS A 140 0.74 12.84 1.81
CA CYS A 140 2.04 12.20 1.79
C CYS A 140 1.91 10.74 2.20
N PHE A 141 2.65 9.89 1.53
CA PHE A 141 2.71 8.47 1.86
C PHE A 141 4.17 8.04 2.03
N ASP A 142 4.36 7.10 2.92
CA ASP A 142 5.61 6.37 3.13
C ASP A 142 5.25 4.90 3.28
N VAL A 143 5.68 4.07 2.35
CA VAL A 143 5.37 2.64 2.31
C VAL A 143 6.66 1.85 2.28
N GLU A 144 6.82 0.96 3.24
CA GLU A 144 7.92 0.03 3.30
C GLU A 144 7.38 -1.40 3.41
N ILE A 145 7.80 -2.25 2.50
CA ILE A 145 7.45 -3.68 2.48
C ILE A 145 8.75 -4.48 2.56
N ALA A 146 8.94 -5.15 3.67
CA ALA A 146 10.03 -6.07 3.92
C ALA A 146 9.47 -7.42 4.37
N ALA A 147 10.22 -8.48 4.17
CA ALA A 147 9.85 -9.80 4.67
C ALA A 147 10.99 -10.36 5.52
N PRO A 148 10.66 -11.12 6.60
CA PRO A 148 11.66 -11.85 7.36
C PRO A 148 12.52 -12.71 6.44
N LEU A 149 13.82 -12.81 6.71
CA LEU A 149 14.82 -13.56 5.94
C LEU A 149 15.11 -13.02 4.53
N ILE A 150 14.24 -12.18 3.96
CA ILE A 150 14.40 -11.60 2.61
C ILE A 150 14.90 -10.15 2.69
N GLY A 151 14.53 -9.43 3.76
CA GLY A 151 14.82 -8.01 3.91
C GLY A 151 13.87 -7.13 3.12
N LEU A 152 14.34 -5.94 2.75
CA LEU A 152 13.54 -4.99 1.97
C LEU A 152 13.16 -5.58 0.61
N ILE A 153 11.87 -5.47 0.27
CA ILE A 153 11.35 -5.80 -1.06
C ILE A 153 11.20 -4.52 -1.87
N VAL A 154 10.45 -3.57 -1.34
CA VAL A 154 10.26 -2.24 -1.93
C VAL A 154 9.95 -1.23 -0.84
N ALA A 155 10.44 -0.01 -1.00
CA ALA A 155 9.99 1.14 -0.24
C ALA A 155 9.75 2.30 -1.21
N TYR A 156 8.67 3.04 -1.00
CA TYR A 156 8.39 4.23 -1.79
C TYR A 156 7.72 5.29 -0.93
N ASP A 157 8.17 6.50 -1.08
CA ASP A 157 7.65 7.67 -0.39
C ASP A 157 7.39 8.80 -1.39
N GLY A 158 6.39 9.62 -1.12
CA GLY A 158 6.04 10.69 -2.03
C GLY A 158 4.88 11.56 -1.56
N MET A 159 4.48 12.45 -2.46
CA MET A 159 3.36 13.37 -2.24
C MET A 159 2.40 13.30 -3.42
N LEU A 160 1.11 13.40 -3.11
CA LEU A 160 0.02 13.40 -4.09
C LEU A 160 -0.88 14.61 -3.89
N GLU A 161 -1.42 15.08 -5.00
CA GLU A 161 -2.47 16.09 -5.11
C GLU A 161 -3.66 15.50 -5.87
N PRO A 162 -4.90 15.94 -5.62
CA PRO A 162 -6.05 15.56 -6.43
C PRO A 162 -5.83 15.95 -7.90
N ASP A 163 -6.28 15.08 -8.80
CA ASP A 163 -6.19 15.27 -10.26
C ASP A 163 -7.40 16.07 -10.79
#